data_94cda173dd0c964bf852277d0dd4afe0
#
_entry.id   94cda173dd0c964bf852277d0dd4afe0
#
_cell.length_a   1.000
_cell.length_b   1.000
_cell.length_c   1.000
_cell.angle_alpha   90.00
_cell.angle_beta   90.00
_cell.angle_gamma   90.00
#
_symmetry.space_group_name_H-M   'P 1'
#
loop_
_entity.id
_entity.type
_entity.pdbx_description
1 polymer ?
#
loop_
_entity_poly.entity_id
_entity_poly.type
_entity_poly.pdbx_seq_one_letter_code
_entity_poly.pdbx_strand_id
1 'polypeptide(L)'
;EANKLAKAPKGIDGVTEGAGNLVEDVGKAGKGLEGAAKGAESAAEDAGKVVESGSKANLLDDTGKFIDDTLENNYQAYIKRKISKGQTPKDRLEWKQASEYWTKESPVARGNNFNKTVREADIYDYHEIFLENGKRLDSYDPDAGEIISRKATDLDKISEETYRRYLSEFSSKYSEGTKIRSNAYPELDGQELRGQYILEIPASNANLSNIDYYEKIASEYDVILRFTEEVQ
;
A
#
# COMPACT_ATOMS: atom_id res chain seq x y z
N GLU A 1 28.54 31.01 -32.29
CA GLU A 1 27.43 31.55 -31.46
C GLU A 1 26.33 30.53 -31.44
N ALA A 2 26.27 29.77 -30.34
CA ALA A 2 25.36 28.66 -30.17
C ALA A 2 24.11 29.08 -29.39
N ASN A 3 22.98 28.94 -30.03
CA ASN A 3 21.68 29.21 -29.46
C ASN A 3 21.23 28.00 -28.59
N LYS A 4 21.30 28.14 -27.27
CA LYS A 4 20.76 27.15 -26.32
C LYS A 4 19.24 27.34 -26.21
N LEU A 5 18.47 26.50 -26.88
CA LEU A 5 17.04 26.37 -26.58
C LEU A 5 16.89 25.61 -25.28
N ALA A 6 16.26 26.26 -24.31
CA ALA A 6 15.82 25.66 -23.07
C ALA A 6 14.71 24.62 -23.35
N LYS A 7 14.90 23.39 -22.92
CA LYS A 7 13.85 22.34 -22.91
C LYS A 7 12.84 22.63 -21.81
N ALA A 8 11.57 22.75 -22.17
CA ALA A 8 10.44 22.79 -21.24
C ALA A 8 10.30 21.46 -20.51
N PRO A 9 9.82 21.46 -19.25
CA PRO A 9 9.60 20.23 -18.51
C PRO A 9 8.46 19.42 -19.17
N LYS A 10 8.71 18.13 -19.37
CA LYS A 10 7.71 17.18 -19.88
C LYS A 10 6.65 16.96 -18.81
N GLY A 11 5.40 17.03 -19.24
CA GLY A 11 4.22 16.91 -18.40
C GLY A 11 4.10 15.57 -17.66
N ILE A 12 3.38 15.66 -16.58
CA ILE A 12 3.05 14.60 -15.62
C ILE A 12 1.95 13.70 -16.22
N ASP A 13 2.27 12.86 -17.20
CA ASP A 13 1.29 11.91 -17.77
C ASP A 13 1.38 10.48 -17.20
N GLY A 14 2.24 10.25 -16.20
CA GLY A 14 2.48 8.92 -15.62
C GLY A 14 1.59 8.51 -14.43
N VAL A 15 0.71 9.40 -13.94
CA VAL A 15 -0.01 9.16 -12.67
C VAL A 15 -1.29 8.34 -12.84
N THR A 16 -1.80 8.17 -14.06
CA THR A 16 -3.09 7.51 -14.31
C THR A 16 -3.00 6.00 -14.57
N GLU A 17 -1.86 5.45 -14.95
CA GLU A 17 -1.72 4.01 -15.22
C GLU A 17 -1.46 3.17 -13.96
N GLY A 18 -0.87 3.72 -12.91
CA GLY A 18 -0.62 2.99 -11.65
C GLY A 18 -1.87 2.62 -10.87
N ALA A 19 -2.97 3.38 -11.01
CA ALA A 19 -4.22 3.11 -10.31
C ALA A 19 -5.03 1.96 -10.94
N GLY A 20 -4.83 1.68 -12.23
CA GLY A 20 -5.52 0.59 -12.94
C GLY A 20 -5.03 -0.81 -12.53
N ASN A 21 -3.73 -0.95 -12.33
CA ASN A 21 -3.11 -2.25 -12.01
C ASN A 21 -3.29 -2.66 -10.53
N LEU A 22 -3.49 -1.70 -9.61
CA LEU A 22 -3.81 -1.98 -8.22
C LEU A 22 -5.18 -2.66 -8.04
N VAL A 23 -6.11 -2.44 -8.96
CA VAL A 23 -7.45 -3.04 -8.90
C VAL A 23 -7.46 -4.48 -9.44
N GLU A 24 -6.57 -4.84 -10.39
CA GLU A 24 -6.47 -6.21 -10.90
C GLU A 24 -5.77 -7.17 -9.92
N ASP A 25 -4.77 -6.70 -9.18
CA ASP A 25 -4.06 -7.54 -8.20
C ASP A 25 -4.92 -7.80 -6.95
N VAL A 26 -5.81 -6.87 -6.56
CA VAL A 26 -6.81 -7.09 -5.51
C VAL A 26 -7.84 -8.14 -5.94
N GLY A 27 -8.16 -8.24 -7.23
CA GLY A 27 -9.07 -9.26 -7.77
C GLY A 27 -8.50 -10.68 -7.76
N LYS A 28 -7.19 -10.85 -7.82
CA LYS A 28 -6.51 -12.17 -7.75
C LYS A 28 -6.17 -12.61 -6.33
N ALA A 29 -5.95 -11.67 -5.42
CA ALA A 29 -5.80 -11.94 -3.99
C ALA A 29 -7.12 -12.35 -3.30
N GLY A 30 -8.27 -12.06 -3.91
CA GLY A 30 -9.59 -12.32 -3.36
C GLY A 30 -9.97 -13.80 -3.16
N LYS A 31 -9.22 -14.74 -3.71
CA LYS A 31 -9.47 -16.19 -3.49
C LYS A 31 -8.79 -16.80 -2.25
N GLY A 32 -7.93 -16.03 -1.58
CA GLY A 32 -7.31 -16.44 -0.31
C GLY A 32 -7.88 -15.74 0.93
N LEU A 33 -8.81 -14.80 0.76
CA LEU A 33 -9.33 -13.95 1.83
C LEU A 33 -10.79 -14.27 2.26
N GLU A 34 -11.40 -15.33 1.72
CA GLU A 34 -12.76 -15.73 2.15
C GLU A 34 -12.85 -16.11 3.64
N GLY A 35 -11.73 -16.48 4.26
CA GLY A 35 -11.67 -16.76 5.71
C GLY A 35 -11.53 -15.50 6.59
N ALA A 36 -10.90 -14.45 6.05
CA ALA A 36 -10.69 -13.20 6.80
C ALA A 36 -11.88 -12.22 6.64
N ALA A 37 -12.63 -12.34 5.53
CA ALA A 37 -13.81 -11.49 5.28
C ALA A 37 -14.96 -11.76 6.27
N LYS A 38 -15.13 -13.01 6.73
CA LYS A 38 -16.16 -13.35 7.72
C LYS A 38 -15.89 -12.83 9.12
N GLY A 39 -14.61 -12.59 9.47
CA GLY A 39 -14.25 -11.93 10.73
C GLY A 39 -14.39 -10.41 10.68
N ALA A 40 -14.25 -9.81 9.48
CA ALA A 40 -14.38 -8.38 9.28
C ALA A 40 -15.85 -7.90 9.17
N GLU A 41 -16.76 -8.76 8.70
CA GLU A 41 -18.19 -8.44 8.66
C GLU A 41 -18.80 -8.34 10.07
N SER A 42 -18.39 -9.17 11.01
CA SER A 42 -18.89 -9.08 12.39
C SER A 42 -18.31 -7.89 13.17
N ALA A 43 -17.09 -7.46 12.84
CA ALA A 43 -16.48 -6.26 13.43
C ALA A 43 -17.04 -4.96 12.83
N ALA A 44 -17.50 -4.99 11.57
CA ALA A 44 -18.14 -3.85 10.92
C ALA A 44 -19.57 -3.59 11.44
N GLU A 45 -20.29 -4.61 11.87
CA GLU A 45 -21.61 -4.45 12.48
C GLU A 45 -21.54 -3.84 13.89
N ASP A 46 -20.48 -4.10 14.64
CA ASP A 46 -20.30 -3.53 15.99
C ASP A 46 -19.70 -2.12 15.98
N ALA A 47 -18.85 -1.80 14.99
CA ALA A 47 -18.33 -0.44 14.82
C ALA A 47 -19.40 0.55 14.30
N GLY A 48 -20.43 0.06 13.63
CA GLY A 48 -21.54 0.88 13.14
C GLY A 48 -22.46 1.45 14.23
N LYS A 49 -22.32 0.99 15.48
CA LYS A 49 -23.21 1.41 16.59
C LYS A 49 -22.67 2.51 17.50
N VAL A 50 -21.42 2.92 17.38
CA VAL A 50 -20.78 3.85 18.34
C VAL A 50 -20.53 5.26 17.80
N VAL A 51 -20.81 5.55 16.53
CA VAL A 51 -20.64 6.90 15.97
C VAL A 51 -21.99 7.49 15.56
N GLU A 52 -22.94 7.50 16.47
CA GLU A 52 -24.18 8.29 16.34
C GLU A 52 -24.09 9.52 17.24
N SER A 53 -23.88 10.66 16.65
CA SER A 53 -24.44 11.97 16.99
C SER A 53 -23.48 13.17 16.91
N GLY A 54 -22.74 13.35 15.83
CA GLY A 54 -21.94 14.59 15.82
C GLY A 54 -21.80 15.33 14.49
N SER A 55 -22.01 14.71 13.33
CA SER A 55 -21.59 15.35 12.09
C SER A 55 -22.43 15.05 10.83
N LYS A 56 -23.58 14.41 10.95
CA LYS A 56 -24.41 14.10 9.76
C LYS A 56 -25.13 15.32 9.18
N ALA A 57 -25.39 16.35 9.99
CA ALA A 57 -26.23 17.48 9.62
C ALA A 57 -25.59 18.50 8.65
N ASN A 58 -24.26 18.48 8.46
CA ASN A 58 -23.55 19.51 7.69
C ASN A 58 -22.83 19.03 6.45
N LEU A 59 -23.06 17.82 5.97
CA LEU A 59 -22.36 17.28 4.79
C LEU A 59 -23.17 17.35 3.50
N LEU A 60 -24.48 17.33 3.62
CA LEU A 60 -25.43 17.39 2.50
C LEU A 60 -26.21 18.66 2.50
N ASP A 61 -26.50 19.17 1.33
CA ASP A 61 -27.44 20.27 1.12
C ASP A 61 -28.90 19.78 1.18
N ASP A 62 -29.86 20.71 1.06
CA ASP A 62 -31.29 20.41 1.07
C ASP A 62 -31.76 19.51 -0.08
N THR A 63 -30.93 19.33 -1.12
CA THR A 63 -31.19 18.43 -2.24
C THR A 63 -30.56 17.03 -2.04
N GLY A 64 -29.89 16.82 -0.92
CA GLY A 64 -29.20 15.58 -0.59
C GLY A 64 -27.88 15.36 -1.33
N LYS A 65 -27.25 16.41 -1.86
CA LYS A 65 -25.91 16.37 -2.45
C LYS A 65 -24.88 16.81 -1.43
N PHE A 66 -23.63 16.37 -1.61
CA PHE A 66 -22.54 16.91 -0.80
C PHE A 66 -22.40 18.43 -1.06
N ILE A 67 -22.24 19.20 0.01
CA ILE A 67 -21.96 20.65 -0.05
C ILE A 67 -20.57 20.89 -0.67
N ASP A 68 -19.61 19.98 -0.42
CA ASP A 68 -18.28 20.02 -1.03
C ASP A 68 -18.34 19.50 -2.46
N ASP A 69 -18.07 20.37 -3.43
CA ASP A 69 -18.11 20.06 -4.86
C ASP A 69 -17.13 18.95 -5.25
N THR A 70 -15.95 18.89 -4.62
CA THR A 70 -14.95 17.85 -4.90
C THR A 70 -15.47 16.49 -4.46
N LEU A 71 -16.05 16.43 -3.26
CA LEU A 71 -16.64 15.21 -2.71
C LEU A 71 -17.82 14.74 -3.56
N GLU A 72 -18.70 15.66 -4.00
CA GLU A 72 -19.82 15.34 -4.89
C GLU A 72 -19.33 14.83 -6.25
N ASN A 73 -18.33 15.46 -6.85
CA ASN A 73 -17.76 15.01 -8.11
C ASN A 73 -17.15 13.61 -8.00
N ASN A 74 -16.45 13.32 -6.91
CA ASN A 74 -15.89 12.00 -6.63
C ASN A 74 -16.99 10.95 -6.46
N TYR A 75 -18.08 11.30 -5.78
CA TYR A 75 -19.24 10.43 -5.63
C TYR A 75 -19.92 10.16 -6.98
N GLN A 76 -20.09 11.16 -7.82
CA GLN A 76 -20.66 10.98 -9.17
C GLN A 76 -19.77 10.10 -10.05
N ALA A 77 -18.44 10.24 -9.96
CA ALA A 77 -17.51 9.35 -10.64
C ALA A 77 -17.61 7.88 -10.14
N TYR A 78 -17.79 7.69 -8.84
CA TYR A 78 -18.07 6.40 -8.24
C TYR A 78 -19.35 5.77 -8.78
N ILE A 79 -20.46 6.52 -8.81
CA ILE A 79 -21.76 6.06 -9.36
C ILE A 79 -21.58 5.59 -10.80
N LYS A 80 -20.98 6.42 -11.67
CA LYS A 80 -20.76 6.09 -13.08
C LYS A 80 -19.99 4.76 -13.23
N ARG A 81 -18.93 4.58 -12.45
CA ARG A 81 -18.11 3.37 -12.45
C ARG A 81 -18.86 2.13 -11.96
N LYS A 82 -19.76 2.28 -10.97
CA LYS A 82 -20.58 1.16 -10.48
C LYS A 82 -21.63 0.76 -11.49
N ILE A 83 -22.35 1.72 -12.06
CA ILE A 83 -23.37 1.48 -13.08
C ILE A 83 -22.78 0.84 -14.33
N SER A 84 -21.61 1.30 -14.80
CA SER A 84 -20.94 0.70 -15.97
C SER A 84 -20.54 -0.76 -15.76
N LYS A 85 -20.39 -1.20 -14.51
CA LYS A 85 -20.11 -2.60 -14.11
C LYS A 85 -21.37 -3.39 -13.76
N GLY A 86 -22.58 -2.85 -13.97
CA GLY A 86 -23.84 -3.48 -13.58
C GLY A 86 -24.03 -3.64 -12.07
N GLN A 87 -23.34 -2.83 -11.24
CA GLN A 87 -23.39 -2.89 -9.79
C GLN A 87 -24.24 -1.75 -9.23
N THR A 88 -24.95 -2.01 -8.14
CA THR A 88 -25.70 -0.99 -7.41
C THR A 88 -24.73 -0.10 -6.61
N PRO A 89 -24.78 1.24 -6.82
CA PRO A 89 -23.98 2.15 -6.00
C PRO A 89 -24.56 2.24 -4.57
N LYS A 90 -23.70 2.51 -3.59
CA LYS A 90 -24.08 2.91 -2.23
C LYS A 90 -24.63 4.34 -2.25
N ASP A 91 -25.41 4.70 -1.25
CA ASP A 91 -25.80 6.11 -1.03
C ASP A 91 -24.58 6.98 -0.67
N ARG A 92 -24.77 8.32 -0.62
CA ARG A 92 -23.67 9.26 -0.39
C ARG A 92 -22.96 9.06 0.94
N LEU A 93 -23.70 8.90 2.02
CA LEU A 93 -23.12 8.78 3.36
C LEU A 93 -22.43 7.44 3.56
N GLU A 94 -23.05 6.35 3.11
CA GLU A 94 -22.42 5.02 3.11
C GLU A 94 -21.16 4.98 2.25
N TRP A 95 -21.20 5.61 1.06
CA TRP A 95 -20.03 5.68 0.19
C TRP A 95 -18.91 6.50 0.85
N LYS A 96 -19.23 7.65 1.45
CA LYS A 96 -18.24 8.48 2.13
C LYS A 96 -17.57 7.72 3.28
N GLN A 97 -18.37 7.07 4.12
CA GLN A 97 -17.86 6.26 5.23
C GLN A 97 -16.96 5.12 4.73
N ALA A 98 -17.39 4.37 3.72
CA ALA A 98 -16.58 3.32 3.11
C ALA A 98 -15.30 3.88 2.46
N SER A 99 -15.39 5.04 1.79
CA SER A 99 -14.25 5.71 1.19
C SER A 99 -13.23 6.17 2.23
N GLU A 100 -13.67 6.73 3.34
CA GLU A 100 -12.78 7.14 4.44
C GLU A 100 -12.09 5.95 5.07
N TYR A 101 -12.82 4.87 5.34
CA TYR A 101 -12.24 3.63 5.80
C TYR A 101 -11.13 3.14 4.86
N TRP A 102 -11.42 3.02 3.55
CA TRP A 102 -10.44 2.50 2.58
C TRP A 102 -9.27 3.44 2.34
N THR A 103 -9.44 4.74 2.51
CA THR A 103 -8.40 5.75 2.23
C THR A 103 -7.58 6.15 3.46
N LYS A 104 -8.13 5.98 4.67
CA LYS A 104 -7.48 6.44 5.91
C LYS A 104 -7.24 5.35 6.93
N GLU A 105 -8.17 4.41 7.10
CA GLU A 105 -8.20 3.51 8.26
C GLU A 105 -7.87 2.05 7.90
N SER A 106 -8.06 1.65 6.63
CA SER A 106 -7.84 0.27 6.22
C SER A 106 -6.37 -0.12 6.27
N PRO A 107 -6.05 -1.41 6.41
CA PRO A 107 -4.67 -1.90 6.29
C PRO A 107 -3.99 -1.51 4.98
N VAL A 108 -4.76 -1.38 3.89
CA VAL A 108 -4.26 -0.90 2.59
C VAL A 108 -3.87 0.57 2.66
N ALA A 109 -4.70 1.40 3.30
CA ALA A 109 -4.38 2.82 3.51
C ALA A 109 -3.13 2.98 4.38
N ARG A 110 -3.04 2.23 5.47
CA ARG A 110 -1.85 2.21 6.34
C ARG A 110 -0.60 1.84 5.54
N GLY A 111 -0.66 0.78 4.72
CA GLY A 111 0.46 0.36 3.87
C GLY A 111 0.87 1.44 2.87
N ASN A 112 -0.09 2.09 2.22
CA ASN A 112 0.19 3.18 1.28
C ASN A 112 0.81 4.40 1.99
N ASN A 113 0.33 4.76 3.17
CA ASN A 113 0.88 5.85 3.97
C ASN A 113 2.31 5.54 4.43
N PHE A 114 2.57 4.32 4.89
CA PHE A 114 3.90 3.89 5.30
C PHE A 114 4.89 3.95 4.12
N ASN A 115 4.50 3.43 2.96
CA ASN A 115 5.31 3.55 1.73
C ASN A 115 5.57 5.00 1.34
N LYS A 116 4.58 5.88 1.48
CA LYS A 116 4.72 7.31 1.21
C LYS A 116 5.70 7.96 2.18
N THR A 117 5.56 7.70 3.47
CA THR A 117 6.45 8.22 4.52
C THR A 117 7.91 7.88 4.24
N VAL A 118 8.19 6.62 3.94
CA VAL A 118 9.57 6.18 3.67
C VAL A 118 10.14 6.84 2.41
N ARG A 119 9.33 7.01 1.36
CA ARG A 119 9.77 7.73 0.15
C ARG A 119 10.05 9.20 0.42
N GLU A 120 9.20 9.86 1.21
CA GLU A 120 9.39 11.28 1.58
C GLU A 120 10.58 11.50 2.52
N ALA A 121 10.96 10.48 3.28
CA ALA A 121 12.15 10.50 4.13
C ALA A 121 13.47 10.33 3.35
N ASP A 122 13.38 9.98 2.04
CA ASP A 122 14.52 9.87 1.11
C ASP A 122 15.65 8.95 1.65
N ILE A 123 15.24 7.83 2.28
CA ILE A 123 16.17 6.88 2.90
C ILE A 123 16.84 5.98 1.87
N TYR A 124 16.14 5.72 0.76
CA TYR A 124 16.59 4.84 -0.33
C TYR A 124 16.51 5.56 -1.67
N ASP A 125 17.49 5.34 -2.52
CA ASP A 125 17.53 5.91 -3.87
C ASP A 125 16.49 5.31 -4.81
N TYR A 126 16.09 4.06 -4.58
CA TYR A 126 15.22 3.31 -5.48
C TYR A 126 13.99 2.76 -4.78
N HIS A 127 12.82 3.10 -5.33
CA HIS A 127 11.52 2.67 -4.82
C HIS A 127 10.67 2.05 -5.92
N GLU A 128 9.77 1.12 -5.52
CA GLU A 128 8.78 0.49 -6.40
C GLU A 128 9.41 -0.17 -7.64
N ILE A 129 10.42 -1.00 -7.42
CA ILE A 129 11.22 -1.64 -8.46
C ILE A 129 10.47 -2.83 -9.05
N PHE A 130 10.19 -2.78 -10.36
CA PHE A 130 9.61 -3.90 -11.07
C PHE A 130 10.67 -4.96 -11.40
N LEU A 131 10.27 -6.22 -11.32
CA LEU A 131 11.12 -7.38 -11.56
C LEU A 131 10.62 -8.19 -12.76
N GLU A 132 11.50 -8.98 -13.38
CA GLU A 132 11.16 -9.81 -14.55
C GLU A 132 10.06 -10.85 -14.28
N ASN A 133 9.89 -11.26 -13.02
CA ASN A 133 8.83 -12.16 -12.59
C ASN A 133 7.47 -11.47 -12.37
N GLY A 134 7.36 -10.18 -12.75
CA GLY A 134 6.14 -9.37 -12.62
C GLY A 134 5.84 -8.92 -11.20
N LYS A 135 6.77 -9.08 -10.27
CA LYS A 135 6.65 -8.56 -8.89
C LYS A 135 7.23 -7.17 -8.80
N ARG A 136 6.80 -6.44 -7.77
CA ARG A 136 7.29 -5.10 -7.45
C ARG A 136 7.86 -5.11 -6.05
N LEU A 137 9.13 -4.74 -5.93
CA LEU A 137 9.85 -4.59 -4.67
C LEU A 137 9.62 -3.17 -4.13
N ASP A 138 9.46 -3.02 -2.83
CA ASP A 138 9.16 -1.73 -2.21
C ASP A 138 10.33 -0.75 -2.28
N SER A 139 11.56 -1.20 -1.98
CA SER A 139 12.78 -0.41 -2.14
C SER A 139 14.00 -1.30 -2.41
N TYR A 140 15.03 -0.72 -3.01
CA TYR A 140 16.31 -1.37 -3.26
C TYR A 140 17.45 -0.39 -3.01
N ASP A 141 18.46 -0.85 -2.30
CA ASP A 141 19.70 -0.10 -2.09
C ASP A 141 20.88 -0.97 -2.57
N PRO A 142 21.34 -0.79 -3.81
CA PRO A 142 22.45 -1.58 -4.35
C PRO A 142 23.78 -1.23 -3.69
N ASP A 143 23.97 -0.01 -3.16
CA ASP A 143 25.21 0.43 -2.55
C ASP A 143 25.36 -0.17 -1.14
N ALA A 144 24.28 -0.22 -0.37
CA ALA A 144 24.24 -0.92 0.90
C ALA A 144 24.06 -2.44 0.75
N GLY A 145 23.65 -2.91 -0.44
CA GLY A 145 23.32 -4.30 -0.70
C GLY A 145 22.07 -4.74 0.06
N GLU A 146 20.96 -4.04 -0.13
CA GLU A 146 19.70 -4.29 0.61
C GLU A 146 18.51 -4.45 -0.33
N ILE A 147 17.74 -5.52 -0.12
CA ILE A 147 16.49 -5.84 -0.79
C ILE A 147 15.36 -5.65 0.22
N ILE A 148 14.56 -4.59 0.07
CA ILE A 148 13.63 -4.15 1.11
C ILE A 148 12.18 -4.42 0.70
N SER A 149 11.48 -5.24 1.49
CA SER A 149 10.02 -5.37 1.44
C SER A 149 9.40 -4.74 2.68
N ARG A 150 8.29 -4.03 2.50
CA ARG A 150 7.67 -3.21 3.54
C ARG A 150 6.29 -3.73 3.91
N LYS A 151 6.01 -3.79 5.22
CA LYS A 151 4.69 -4.21 5.74
C LYS A 151 4.28 -3.30 6.90
N ALA A 152 3.25 -2.49 6.69
CA ALA A 152 2.64 -1.70 7.76
C ALA A 152 1.79 -2.62 8.66
N THR A 153 2.43 -3.33 9.56
CA THR A 153 1.78 -4.33 10.41
C THR A 153 2.25 -4.25 11.86
N ASP A 154 1.39 -4.64 12.77
CA ASP A 154 1.72 -4.85 14.18
C ASP A 154 1.91 -6.37 14.36
N LEU A 155 3.12 -6.78 14.71
CA LEU A 155 3.48 -8.21 14.77
C LEU A 155 2.66 -8.99 15.81
N ASP A 156 2.28 -8.35 16.90
CA ASP A 156 1.45 -8.93 17.96
C ASP A 156 -0.03 -9.11 17.58
N LYS A 157 -0.46 -8.49 16.46
CA LYS A 157 -1.85 -8.56 15.96
C LYS A 157 -2.03 -9.50 14.79
N ILE A 158 -0.97 -10.11 14.28
CA ILE A 158 -1.02 -11.07 13.19
C ILE A 158 -0.66 -12.48 13.68
N SER A 159 -1.12 -13.50 12.95
CA SER A 159 -0.69 -14.88 13.24
C SER A 159 0.75 -15.09 12.81
N GLU A 160 1.44 -16.03 13.49
CA GLU A 160 2.78 -16.46 13.09
C GLU A 160 2.82 -16.93 11.63
N GLU A 161 1.77 -17.62 11.17
CA GLU A 161 1.65 -18.06 9.76
C GLU A 161 1.67 -16.87 8.81
N THR A 162 0.97 -15.78 9.12
CA THR A 162 0.99 -14.55 8.33
C THR A 162 2.37 -13.93 8.34
N TYR A 163 3.03 -13.88 9.48
CA TYR A 163 4.38 -13.36 9.59
C TYR A 163 5.38 -14.20 8.77
N ARG A 164 5.36 -15.52 8.91
CA ARG A 164 6.21 -16.44 8.12
C ARG A 164 5.95 -16.30 6.61
N ARG A 165 4.71 -16.01 6.20
CA ARG A 165 4.39 -15.74 4.81
C ARG A 165 5.07 -14.46 4.31
N TYR A 166 5.12 -13.39 5.11
CA TYR A 166 5.87 -12.17 4.73
C TYR A 166 7.37 -12.46 4.53
N LEU A 167 7.96 -13.26 5.40
CA LEU A 167 9.36 -13.64 5.31
C LEU A 167 9.65 -14.52 4.07
N SER A 168 8.77 -15.48 3.77
CA SER A 168 8.92 -16.36 2.60
C SER A 168 8.72 -15.64 1.26
N GLU A 169 8.15 -14.41 1.27
CA GLU A 169 8.04 -13.60 0.06
C GLU A 169 9.41 -13.24 -0.52
N PHE A 170 10.45 -13.11 0.29
CA PHE A 170 11.79 -12.80 -0.19
C PHE A 170 12.32 -13.87 -1.14
N SER A 171 12.28 -15.12 -0.74
CA SER A 171 12.74 -16.23 -1.59
C SER A 171 11.82 -16.48 -2.79
N SER A 172 10.52 -16.21 -2.69
CA SER A 172 9.53 -16.51 -3.73
C SER A 172 9.27 -15.36 -4.72
N LYS A 173 9.46 -14.11 -4.27
CA LYS A 173 9.16 -12.91 -5.06
C LYS A 173 10.38 -12.06 -5.37
N TYR A 174 11.33 -11.98 -4.44
CA TYR A 174 12.46 -11.04 -4.46
C TYR A 174 13.81 -11.74 -4.32
N SER A 175 13.91 -13.01 -4.77
CA SER A 175 15.14 -13.77 -4.64
C SER A 175 16.32 -13.09 -5.31
N GLU A 176 17.50 -13.18 -4.69
CA GLU A 176 18.74 -12.78 -5.33
C GLU A 176 18.88 -13.39 -6.73
N GLY A 177 19.48 -12.64 -7.66
CA GLY A 177 19.60 -13.02 -9.05
C GLY A 177 18.37 -12.71 -9.91
N THR A 178 17.21 -12.32 -9.31
CA THR A 178 16.04 -11.87 -10.09
C THR A 178 16.39 -10.57 -10.80
N LYS A 179 16.12 -10.50 -12.11
CA LYS A 179 16.43 -9.30 -12.90
C LYS A 179 15.42 -8.20 -12.67
N ILE A 180 15.95 -6.99 -12.60
CA ILE A 180 15.17 -5.76 -12.52
C ILE A 180 14.66 -5.41 -13.92
N ARG A 181 13.42 -4.94 -14.01
CA ARG A 181 12.75 -4.41 -15.20
C ARG A 181 12.14 -3.06 -14.87
N SER A 182 12.94 -2.01 -14.99
CA SER A 182 12.53 -0.68 -14.57
C SER A 182 12.69 0.35 -15.67
N ASN A 183 11.57 0.95 -16.07
CA ASN A 183 11.58 2.13 -16.94
C ASN A 183 11.88 3.41 -16.15
N ALA A 184 11.58 3.42 -14.84
CA ALA A 184 11.81 4.56 -13.97
C ALA A 184 13.29 4.76 -13.65
N TYR A 185 14.03 3.65 -13.57
CA TYR A 185 15.46 3.61 -13.24
C TYR A 185 16.22 2.83 -14.31
N PRO A 186 16.52 3.48 -15.46
CA PRO A 186 17.18 2.81 -16.60
C PRO A 186 18.54 2.20 -16.24
N GLU A 187 19.23 2.77 -15.26
CA GLU A 187 20.52 2.31 -14.75
C GLU A 187 20.44 0.95 -14.04
N LEU A 188 19.27 0.61 -13.49
CA LEU A 188 19.03 -0.68 -12.85
C LEU A 188 18.47 -1.73 -13.82
N ASP A 189 17.94 -1.31 -14.98
CA ASP A 189 17.26 -2.25 -15.89
C ASP A 189 18.22 -3.35 -16.38
N GLY A 190 17.78 -4.59 -16.19
CA GLY A 190 18.56 -5.78 -16.52
C GLY A 190 19.59 -6.19 -15.47
N GLN A 191 19.86 -5.39 -14.44
CA GLN A 191 20.68 -5.81 -13.30
C GLN A 191 19.93 -6.86 -12.47
N GLU A 192 20.69 -7.65 -11.70
CA GLU A 192 20.17 -8.66 -10.79
C GLU A 192 20.04 -8.08 -9.37
N LEU A 193 18.98 -8.44 -8.66
CA LEU A 193 18.88 -8.18 -7.23
C LEU A 193 20.01 -8.88 -6.50
N ARG A 194 20.68 -8.16 -5.62
CA ARG A 194 21.76 -8.68 -4.75
C ARG A 194 21.73 -7.98 -3.41
N GLY A 195 21.84 -8.74 -2.34
CA GLY A 195 21.99 -8.19 -1.01
C GLY A 195 21.16 -8.87 0.05
N GLN A 196 21.21 -8.32 1.24
CA GLN A 196 20.50 -8.78 2.42
C GLN A 196 18.99 -8.50 2.31
N TYR A 197 18.19 -9.44 2.72
CA TYR A 197 16.74 -9.26 2.82
C TYR A 197 16.36 -8.44 4.05
N ILE A 198 15.63 -7.35 3.84
CA ILE A 198 15.17 -6.45 4.90
C ILE A 198 13.64 -6.41 4.91
N LEU A 199 13.01 -6.89 5.98
CA LEU A 199 11.59 -6.67 6.23
C LEU A 199 11.44 -5.38 7.05
N GLU A 200 10.99 -4.31 6.38
CA GLU A 200 10.78 -3.01 7.01
C GLU A 200 9.35 -2.91 7.55
N ILE A 201 9.24 -2.65 8.84
CA ILE A 201 7.99 -2.60 9.60
C ILE A 201 7.94 -1.38 10.50
N PRO A 202 6.73 -0.97 11.00
CA PRO A 202 6.59 0.16 11.90
C PRO A 202 7.46 0.06 13.15
N ALA A 203 8.04 1.21 13.55
CA ALA A 203 8.92 1.33 14.71
C ALA A 203 8.25 0.92 16.03
N SER A 204 6.92 1.01 16.12
CA SER A 204 6.16 0.54 17.28
C SER A 204 6.45 -0.93 17.63
N ASN A 205 6.79 -1.77 16.64
CA ASN A 205 7.11 -3.18 16.85
C ASN A 205 8.40 -3.40 17.65
N ALA A 206 9.36 -2.47 17.60
CA ALA A 206 10.62 -2.57 18.34
C ALA A 206 10.42 -2.60 19.86
N ASN A 207 9.27 -2.10 20.34
CA ASN A 207 8.94 -2.05 21.77
C ASN A 207 8.17 -3.29 22.27
N LEU A 208 7.94 -4.27 21.43
CA LEU A 208 7.27 -5.51 21.84
C LEU A 208 8.17 -6.30 22.82
N SER A 209 7.60 -6.76 23.91
CA SER A 209 8.34 -7.54 24.93
C SER A 209 8.89 -8.86 24.41
N ASN A 210 8.38 -9.35 23.30
CA ASN A 210 8.78 -10.60 22.65
C ASN A 210 9.38 -10.36 21.25
N ILE A 211 9.98 -9.21 21.00
CA ILE A 211 10.55 -8.89 19.69
C ILE A 211 11.65 -9.88 19.29
N ASP A 212 12.47 -10.35 20.23
CA ASP A 212 13.51 -11.35 20.00
C ASP A 212 12.94 -12.65 19.37
N TYR A 213 11.68 -13.02 19.70
CA TYR A 213 11.01 -14.16 19.10
C TYR A 213 10.77 -13.94 17.60
N TYR A 214 10.33 -12.76 17.19
CA TYR A 214 10.11 -12.42 15.79
C TYR A 214 11.44 -12.30 15.02
N GLU A 215 12.45 -11.70 15.63
CA GLU A 215 13.80 -11.62 15.03
C GLU A 215 14.40 -13.00 14.81
N LYS A 216 14.22 -13.91 15.76
CA LYS A 216 14.64 -15.30 15.61
C LYS A 216 13.95 -16.00 14.44
N ILE A 217 12.63 -15.82 14.28
CA ILE A 217 11.90 -16.38 13.13
C ILE A 217 12.39 -15.73 11.84
N ALA A 218 12.62 -14.41 11.80
CA ALA A 218 13.14 -13.73 10.61
C ALA A 218 14.48 -14.30 10.18
N SER A 219 15.37 -14.59 11.13
CA SER A 219 16.69 -15.18 10.86
C SER A 219 16.62 -16.59 10.23
N GLU A 220 15.54 -17.36 10.46
CA GLU A 220 15.31 -18.65 9.78
C GLU A 220 15.12 -18.49 8.25
N TYR A 221 14.81 -17.28 7.79
CA TYR A 221 14.60 -16.90 6.39
C TYR A 221 15.71 -15.99 5.84
N ASP A 222 16.81 -15.83 6.57
CA ASP A 222 17.88 -14.86 6.25
C ASP A 222 17.39 -13.41 6.11
N VAL A 223 16.34 -13.04 6.86
CA VAL A 223 15.72 -11.71 6.85
C VAL A 223 16.06 -10.94 8.12
N ILE A 224 16.43 -9.68 7.96
CA ILE A 224 16.63 -8.73 9.05
C ILE A 224 15.38 -7.87 9.19
N LEU A 225 14.93 -7.62 10.42
CA LEU A 225 13.87 -6.63 10.69
C LEU A 225 14.45 -5.23 10.76
N ARG A 226 13.78 -4.29 10.09
CA ARG A 226 14.05 -2.85 10.18
C ARG A 226 12.81 -2.15 10.70
N PHE A 227 13.02 -1.30 11.70
CA PHE A 227 11.96 -0.56 12.38
C PHE A 227 12.00 0.90 11.91
N THR A 228 10.94 1.34 11.24
CA THR A 228 10.86 2.68 10.65
C THR A 228 9.60 3.40 11.15
N GLU A 229 9.71 4.67 11.45
CA GLU A 229 8.60 5.49 11.94
C GLU A 229 7.47 5.58 10.90
N GLU A 230 6.23 5.41 11.37
CA GLU A 230 5.04 5.76 10.61
C GLU A 230 4.66 7.21 10.95
N VAL A 231 4.51 8.07 9.94
CA VAL A 231 3.83 9.35 10.12
C VAL A 231 2.33 9.08 10.11
N GLN A 232 1.69 9.40 11.24
CA GLN A 232 0.23 9.29 11.40
C GLN A 232 -0.51 10.41 10.67
#